data_2f381bd4bf7ee52c8036e8f6848b2c95
#
_entry.id   2f381bd4bf7ee52c8036e8f6848b2c95
#
_cell.length_a   1.000
_cell.length_b   1.000
_cell.length_c   1.000
_cell.angle_alpha   90.00
_cell.angle_beta   90.00
_cell.angle_gamma   90.00
#
_symmetry.space_group_name_H-M   'P 1'
#
loop_
_entity.id
_entity.type
_entity.pdbx_description
1 polymer ?
#
loop_
_entity_poly.entity_id
_entity_poly.type
_entity_poly.pdbx_seq_one_letter_code
_entity_poly.pdbx_strand_id
1 'polypeptide(L)'
;MPTRLAIRPADLRGAARLATDATAGLTDLVEAMHERIARVPLVGRAAPDGRVGGISGLVYRSVRGITRLVGGSLDTLLGAIGAALPAGDTTPEREAFVAALNGVLGDHLAATANPLAIEMTLRREGRALELERDALATRLPHAGGRIVVLLHGLCMSDLQWT
;
A
#
# COMPACT_ATOMS: atom_id res chain seq x y z
N MET A 1 17.50 -12.87 21.73
CA MET A 1 17.14 -11.47 21.95
C MET A 1 15.81 -11.19 21.24
N PRO A 2 14.82 -10.56 21.85
CA PRO A 2 13.58 -10.26 21.13
C PRO A 2 13.88 -9.24 20.03
N THR A 3 13.64 -9.61 18.81
CA THR A 3 13.76 -8.76 17.63
C THR A 3 12.72 -7.66 17.76
N ARG A 4 13.14 -6.43 18.02
CA ARG A 4 12.22 -5.29 18.06
C ARG A 4 11.93 -4.88 16.61
N LEU A 5 10.73 -5.14 16.15
CA LEU A 5 10.25 -4.54 14.91
C LEU A 5 10.29 -3.02 15.10
N ALA A 6 11.18 -2.35 14.40
CA ALA A 6 11.21 -0.88 14.38
C ALA A 6 10.08 -0.39 13.46
N ILE A 7 8.90 -0.14 14.03
CA ILE A 7 7.74 0.37 13.30
C ILE A 7 7.92 1.88 13.10
N ARG A 8 7.87 2.32 11.85
CA ARG A 8 7.95 3.74 11.50
C ARG A 8 6.54 4.37 11.46
N PRO A 9 6.41 5.67 11.70
CA PRO A 9 5.13 6.36 11.53
C PRO A 9 4.54 6.19 10.12
N ALA A 10 5.38 6.14 9.09
CA ALA A 10 4.98 5.85 7.71
C ALA A 10 4.37 4.44 7.54
N ASP A 11 4.86 3.45 8.28
CA ASP A 11 4.32 2.08 8.24
C ASP A 11 2.92 2.03 8.83
N LEU A 12 2.71 2.71 9.96
CA LEU A 12 1.38 2.83 10.58
C LEU A 12 0.40 3.56 9.66
N ARG A 13 0.86 4.63 9.02
CA ARG A 13 0.06 5.39 8.06
C ARG A 13 -0.32 4.51 6.86
N GLY A 14 0.63 3.81 6.29
CA GLY A 14 0.39 2.91 5.16
C GLY A 14 -0.54 1.75 5.51
N ALA A 15 -0.36 1.14 6.67
CA ALA A 15 -1.23 0.08 7.18
C ALA A 15 -2.66 0.58 7.47
N ALA A 16 -2.82 1.78 8.03
CA ALA A 16 -4.11 2.40 8.27
C ALA A 16 -4.87 2.68 6.96
N ARG A 17 -4.18 3.19 5.93
CA ARG A 17 -4.75 3.36 4.59
C ARG A 17 -5.21 2.02 4.00
N LEU A 18 -4.36 1.03 4.02
CA LEU A 18 -4.67 -0.29 3.50
C LEU A 18 -5.87 -0.93 4.22
N ALA A 19 -5.96 -0.81 5.55
CA ALA A 19 -7.10 -1.27 6.31
C ALA A 19 -8.40 -0.52 5.95
N THR A 20 -8.32 0.79 5.71
CA THR A 20 -9.45 1.62 5.26
C THR A 20 -9.94 1.16 3.89
N ASP A 21 -9.02 0.95 2.94
CA ASP A 21 -9.33 0.52 1.58
C ASP A 21 -9.93 -0.89 1.58
N ALA A 22 -9.36 -1.82 2.36
CA ALA A 22 -9.87 -3.17 2.52
C ALA A 22 -11.30 -3.19 3.11
N THR A 23 -11.57 -2.35 4.12
CA THR A 23 -12.89 -2.24 4.73
C THR A 23 -13.91 -1.67 3.74
N ALA A 24 -13.54 -0.66 2.96
CA ALA A 24 -14.40 -0.09 1.94
C ALA A 24 -14.69 -1.10 0.82
N GLY A 25 -13.65 -1.78 0.31
CA GLY A 25 -13.78 -2.80 -0.73
C GLY A 25 -14.63 -4.01 -0.28
N LEU A 26 -14.45 -4.47 0.97
CA LEU A 26 -15.28 -5.52 1.53
C LEU A 26 -16.76 -5.08 1.65
N THR A 27 -16.99 -3.83 2.05
CA THR A 27 -18.36 -3.26 2.13
C THR A 27 -19.00 -3.22 0.73
N ASP A 28 -18.25 -2.81 -0.30
CA ASP A 28 -18.75 -2.80 -1.68
C ASP A 28 -19.03 -4.21 -2.20
N LEU A 29 -18.19 -5.19 -1.88
CA LEU A 29 -18.40 -6.60 -2.23
C LEU A 29 -19.68 -7.16 -1.58
N VAL A 30 -19.86 -6.91 -0.29
CA VAL A 30 -21.05 -7.38 0.45
C VAL A 30 -22.31 -6.70 -0.07
N GLU A 31 -22.27 -5.40 -0.39
CA GLU A 31 -23.39 -4.68 -1.00
C GLU A 31 -23.76 -5.29 -2.37
N ALA A 32 -22.76 -5.57 -3.21
CA ALA A 32 -22.98 -6.17 -4.53
C ALA A 32 -23.55 -7.59 -4.43
N MET A 33 -23.11 -8.38 -3.47
CA MET A 33 -23.70 -9.70 -3.19
C MET A 33 -25.14 -9.58 -2.71
N HIS A 34 -25.41 -8.66 -1.77
CA HIS A 34 -26.76 -8.41 -1.26
C HIS A 34 -27.71 -7.97 -2.38
N GLU A 35 -27.25 -7.09 -3.25
CA GLU A 35 -28.03 -6.64 -4.41
C GLU A 35 -28.37 -7.81 -5.35
N ARG A 36 -27.40 -8.69 -5.64
CA ARG A 36 -27.67 -9.88 -6.48
C ARG A 36 -28.71 -10.80 -5.88
N ILE A 37 -28.69 -11.00 -4.56
CA ILE A 37 -29.67 -11.81 -3.84
C ILE A 37 -31.04 -11.13 -3.88
N ALA A 38 -31.09 -9.81 -3.67
CA ALA A 38 -32.34 -9.04 -3.68
C ALA A 38 -33.02 -8.95 -5.07
N ARG A 39 -32.25 -9.13 -6.15
CA ARG A 39 -32.78 -9.19 -7.54
C ARG A 39 -33.46 -10.51 -7.89
N VAL A 40 -33.41 -11.52 -7.07
CA VAL A 40 -34.17 -12.75 -7.30
C VAL A 40 -35.66 -12.40 -7.23
N PRO A 41 -36.51 -12.77 -8.24
CA PRO A 41 -37.86 -12.21 -8.43
C PRO A 41 -38.85 -12.40 -7.28
N LEU A 42 -38.49 -13.17 -6.25
CA LEU A 42 -39.33 -13.42 -5.07
C LEU A 42 -39.09 -12.45 -3.90
N VAL A 43 -38.06 -11.59 -3.91
CA VAL A 43 -37.60 -10.93 -2.66
C VAL A 43 -37.48 -9.41 -2.72
N GLY A 44 -37.52 -8.72 -3.86
CA GLY A 44 -37.45 -7.27 -3.78
C GLY A 44 -37.33 -6.46 -5.08
N ARG A 45 -37.60 -5.17 -4.97
CA ARG A 45 -37.37 -4.16 -6.04
C ARG A 45 -35.92 -3.69 -6.02
N ALA A 46 -35.19 -3.91 -7.11
CA ALA A 46 -33.87 -3.32 -7.32
C ALA A 46 -33.99 -1.80 -7.53
N ALA A 47 -33.07 -1.03 -6.95
CA ALA A 47 -32.93 0.38 -7.28
C ALA A 47 -32.35 0.57 -8.70
N PRO A 48 -32.69 1.68 -9.41
CA PRO A 48 -32.26 1.90 -10.80
C PRO A 48 -30.74 2.03 -10.96
N ASP A 49 -30.03 2.42 -9.92
CA ASP A 49 -28.59 2.70 -9.91
C ASP A 49 -27.70 1.48 -9.57
N GLY A 50 -28.28 0.29 -9.50
CA GLY A 50 -27.53 -0.93 -9.24
C GLY A 50 -27.01 -1.06 -7.80
N ARG A 51 -27.55 -0.26 -6.86
CA ARG A 51 -27.20 -0.33 -5.44
C ARG A 51 -28.40 -0.74 -4.60
N VAL A 52 -28.14 -1.31 -3.43
CA VAL A 52 -29.19 -1.68 -2.48
C VAL A 52 -29.91 -0.42 -1.98
N GLY A 53 -31.22 -0.35 -2.20
CA GLY A 53 -32.05 0.77 -1.77
C GLY A 53 -32.50 0.66 -0.30
N GLY A 54 -33.25 1.68 0.15
CA GLY A 54 -33.89 1.68 1.48
C GLY A 54 -32.89 1.70 2.65
N ILE A 55 -33.27 1.06 3.76
CA ILE A 55 -32.50 1.03 5.02
C ILE A 55 -31.14 0.36 4.81
N SER A 56 -31.08 -0.74 4.08
CA SER A 56 -29.81 -1.44 3.79
C SER A 56 -28.84 -0.56 3.03
N GLY A 57 -29.29 0.17 2.02
CA GLY A 57 -28.45 1.12 1.29
C GLY A 57 -27.95 2.29 2.17
N LEU A 58 -28.76 2.73 3.13
CA LEU A 58 -28.34 3.72 4.12
C LEU A 58 -27.20 3.16 5.00
N VAL A 59 -27.31 1.92 5.46
CA VAL A 59 -26.29 1.27 6.28
C VAL A 59 -24.97 1.19 5.51
N TYR A 60 -24.95 0.72 4.27
CA TYR A 60 -23.71 0.63 3.47
C TYR A 60 -23.09 2.00 3.23
N ARG A 61 -23.89 3.04 2.95
CA ARG A 61 -23.40 4.42 2.82
C ARG A 61 -22.81 4.95 4.13
N SER A 62 -23.46 4.66 5.26
CA SER A 62 -22.97 5.07 6.58
C SER A 62 -21.65 4.39 6.93
N VAL A 63 -21.53 3.07 6.71
CA VAL A 63 -20.27 2.33 6.93
C VAL A 63 -19.14 2.94 6.10
N ARG A 64 -19.35 3.14 4.80
CA ARG A 64 -18.34 3.77 3.93
C ARG A 64 -18.00 5.19 4.37
N GLY A 65 -19.00 5.98 4.73
CA GLY A 65 -18.81 7.36 5.18
C GLY A 65 -17.95 7.42 6.45
N ILE A 66 -18.26 6.60 7.44
CA ILE A 66 -17.51 6.52 8.69
C ILE A 66 -16.10 5.98 8.44
N THR A 67 -15.95 4.92 7.65
CA THR A 67 -14.66 4.34 7.31
C THR A 67 -13.75 5.38 6.64
N ARG A 68 -14.26 6.15 5.67
CA ARG A 68 -13.49 7.20 5.00
C ARG A 68 -13.14 8.36 5.94
N LEU A 69 -14.07 8.77 6.79
CA LEU A 69 -13.85 9.84 7.77
C LEU A 69 -12.75 9.44 8.75
N VAL A 70 -12.86 8.26 9.36
CA VAL A 70 -11.86 7.74 10.31
C VAL A 70 -10.52 7.53 9.61
N GLY A 71 -10.52 6.91 8.43
CA GLY A 71 -9.31 6.67 7.66
C GLY A 71 -8.59 7.96 7.27
N GLY A 72 -9.34 8.97 6.79
CA GLY A 72 -8.79 10.29 6.45
C GLY A 72 -8.24 11.04 7.66
N SER A 73 -8.93 10.96 8.80
CA SER A 73 -8.46 11.57 10.05
C SER A 73 -7.17 10.91 10.55
N LEU A 74 -7.10 9.58 10.51
CA LEU A 74 -5.89 8.83 10.88
C LEU A 74 -4.74 9.13 9.91
N ASP A 75 -5.00 9.20 8.62
CA ASP A 75 -3.98 9.53 7.62
C ASP A 75 -3.37 10.90 7.85
N THR A 76 -4.19 11.90 8.12
CA THR A 76 -3.75 13.26 8.43
C THR A 76 -2.94 13.30 9.71
N LEU A 77 -3.42 12.65 10.77
CA LEU A 77 -2.74 12.61 12.06
C LEU A 77 -1.38 11.90 11.97
N LEU A 78 -1.36 10.71 11.37
CA LEU A 78 -0.12 9.94 11.22
C LEU A 78 0.86 10.61 10.25
N GLY A 79 0.36 11.34 9.26
CA GLY A 79 1.18 12.18 8.38
C GLY A 79 1.86 13.32 9.14
N ALA A 80 1.13 14.01 10.00
CA ALA A 80 1.67 15.08 10.83
C ALA A 80 2.71 14.54 11.84
N ILE A 81 2.43 13.41 12.49
CA ILE A 81 3.38 12.74 13.39
C ILE A 81 4.64 12.32 12.61
N GLY A 82 4.48 11.73 11.44
CA GLY A 82 5.60 11.29 10.60
C GLY A 82 6.49 12.44 10.12
N ALA A 83 5.91 13.62 9.88
CA ALA A 83 6.66 14.81 9.51
C ALA A 83 7.44 15.42 10.70
N ALA A 84 6.96 15.21 11.94
CA ALA A 84 7.59 15.72 13.15
C ALA A 84 8.67 14.78 13.72
N LEU A 85 8.69 13.50 13.34
CA LEU A 85 9.61 12.52 13.86
C LEU A 85 10.68 12.16 12.81
N PRO A 86 11.95 11.92 13.22
CA PRO A 86 12.96 11.43 12.31
C PRO A 86 12.57 10.07 11.73
N ALA A 87 12.94 9.81 10.49
CA ALA A 87 12.78 8.50 9.90
C ALA A 87 13.60 7.48 10.73
N GLY A 88 12.91 6.56 11.37
CA GLY A 88 13.55 5.50 12.15
C GLY A 88 14.40 4.58 11.28
N ASP A 89 15.35 3.86 11.91
CA ASP A 89 16.14 2.85 11.23
C ASP A 89 15.27 1.73 10.66
N THR A 90 15.72 1.14 9.58
CA THR A 90 15.08 -0.03 8.99
C THR A 90 15.67 -1.32 9.55
N THR A 91 14.86 -2.34 9.70
CA THR A 91 15.33 -3.69 10.07
C THR A 91 15.12 -4.65 8.90
N PRO A 92 15.97 -5.68 8.75
CA PRO A 92 15.81 -6.67 7.69
C PRO A 92 14.42 -7.32 7.67
N GLU A 93 13.83 -7.55 8.85
CA GLU A 93 12.49 -8.15 8.98
C GLU A 93 11.40 -7.21 8.44
N ARG A 94 11.51 -5.92 8.74
CA ARG A 94 10.60 -4.90 8.18
C ARG A 94 10.71 -4.85 6.67
N GLU A 95 11.92 -4.81 6.13
CA GLU A 95 12.15 -4.77 4.68
C GLU A 95 11.61 -6.02 3.99
N ALA A 96 11.82 -7.21 4.57
CA ALA A 96 11.26 -8.44 4.04
C ALA A 96 9.72 -8.42 4.05
N PHE A 97 9.11 -7.93 5.12
CA PHE A 97 7.65 -7.80 5.20
C PHE A 97 7.11 -6.83 4.15
N VAL A 98 7.72 -5.64 4.02
CA VAL A 98 7.29 -4.64 3.03
C VAL A 98 7.50 -5.15 1.61
N ALA A 99 8.60 -5.87 1.33
CA ALA A 99 8.83 -6.51 0.04
C ALA A 99 7.76 -7.57 -0.29
N ALA A 100 7.40 -8.43 0.68
CA ALA A 100 6.34 -9.41 0.50
C ALA A 100 4.98 -8.75 0.25
N LEU A 101 4.66 -7.69 0.99
CA LEU A 101 3.43 -6.92 0.81
C LEU A 101 3.36 -6.29 -0.60
N ASN A 102 4.46 -5.73 -1.09
CA ASN A 102 4.54 -5.17 -2.43
C ASN A 102 4.48 -6.24 -3.52
N GLY A 103 4.97 -7.45 -3.26
CA GLY A 103 4.83 -8.58 -4.18
C GLY A 103 3.37 -8.97 -4.42
N VAL A 104 2.48 -8.76 -3.43
CA VAL A 104 1.05 -9.13 -3.52
C VAL A 104 0.18 -7.93 -3.87
N LEU A 105 0.45 -6.76 -3.30
CA LEU A 105 -0.40 -5.57 -3.35
C LEU A 105 0.30 -4.35 -3.97
N GLY A 106 1.47 -4.52 -4.58
CA GLY A 106 2.30 -3.41 -5.06
C GLY A 106 1.57 -2.46 -6.00
N ASP A 107 0.80 -2.97 -6.95
CA ASP A 107 0.01 -2.16 -7.88
C ASP A 107 -1.02 -1.30 -7.16
N HIS A 108 -1.72 -1.87 -6.18
CA HIS A 108 -2.69 -1.13 -5.35
C HIS A 108 -2.00 -0.08 -4.49
N LEU A 109 -0.89 -0.43 -3.84
CA LEU A 109 -0.10 0.50 -3.02
C LEU A 109 0.42 1.68 -3.85
N ALA A 110 0.93 1.41 -5.05
CA ALA A 110 1.40 2.45 -5.97
C ALA A 110 0.25 3.34 -6.47
N ALA A 111 -0.86 2.74 -6.92
CA ALA A 111 -2.03 3.46 -7.42
C ALA A 111 -2.67 4.38 -6.37
N THR A 112 -2.59 4.01 -5.09
CA THR A 112 -3.13 4.80 -3.96
C THR A 112 -2.09 5.70 -3.30
N ALA A 113 -0.87 5.80 -3.83
CA ALA A 113 0.26 6.53 -3.24
C ALA A 113 0.45 6.16 -1.75
N ASN A 114 0.35 4.86 -1.43
CA ASN A 114 0.49 4.36 -0.08
C ASN A 114 1.95 4.47 0.38
N PRO A 115 2.23 4.92 1.62
CA PRO A 115 3.60 5.00 2.16
C PRO A 115 4.37 3.68 2.20
N LEU A 116 3.70 2.54 2.08
CA LEU A 116 4.32 1.22 1.99
C LEU A 116 4.68 0.81 0.55
N ALA A 117 4.32 1.60 -0.46
CA ALA A 117 4.71 1.33 -1.84
C ALA A 117 6.22 1.40 -2.00
N ILE A 118 6.80 0.42 -2.69
CA ILE A 118 8.21 0.42 -3.10
C ILE A 118 8.27 0.77 -4.58
N GLU A 119 8.90 1.88 -4.92
CA GLU A 119 9.19 2.21 -6.31
C GLU A 119 10.27 1.28 -6.85
N MET A 120 10.05 0.77 -8.07
CA MET A 120 11.05 0.01 -8.79
C MET A 120 12.17 0.94 -9.24
N THR A 121 13.34 0.80 -8.65
CA THR A 121 14.53 1.60 -8.94
C THR A 121 15.75 0.71 -9.13
N LEU A 122 16.70 1.14 -9.97
CA LEU A 122 18.02 0.53 -9.97
C LEU A 122 18.78 0.97 -8.73
N ARG A 123 19.40 0.02 -8.02
CA ARG A 123 20.12 0.30 -6.76
C ARG A 123 21.53 -0.26 -6.83
N ARG A 124 22.42 0.38 -6.13
CA ARG A 124 23.78 -0.13 -5.86
C ARG A 124 24.09 0.04 -4.39
N GLU A 125 24.49 -1.04 -3.74
CA GLU A 125 24.83 -1.02 -2.31
C GLU A 125 23.69 -0.44 -1.46
N GLY A 126 22.45 -0.87 -1.76
CA GLY A 126 21.23 -0.44 -1.05
C GLY A 126 20.76 0.99 -1.34
N ARG A 127 21.43 1.74 -2.24
CA ARG A 127 21.08 3.12 -2.59
C ARG A 127 20.53 3.21 -4.00
N ALA A 128 19.43 3.93 -4.18
CA ALA A 128 18.87 4.19 -5.50
C ALA A 128 19.87 4.97 -6.38
N LEU A 129 19.92 4.61 -7.66
CA LEU A 129 20.71 5.28 -8.68
C LEU A 129 19.82 6.26 -9.44
N GLU A 130 20.26 7.49 -9.55
CA GLU A 130 19.72 8.45 -10.50
C GLU A 130 20.25 8.08 -11.89
N LEU A 131 19.34 7.84 -12.84
CA LEU A 131 19.70 7.38 -14.20
C LEU A 131 20.09 8.54 -15.12
N GLU A 132 20.73 9.55 -14.56
CA GLU A 132 21.31 10.67 -15.28
C GLU A 132 22.81 10.44 -15.49
N ARG A 133 23.32 10.85 -16.66
CA ARG A 133 24.71 10.59 -17.06
C ARG A 133 25.72 11.07 -16.01
N ASP A 134 25.56 12.29 -15.53
CA ASP A 134 26.52 12.92 -14.60
C ASP A 134 26.42 12.33 -13.20
N ALA A 135 25.21 12.01 -12.75
CA ALA A 135 24.97 11.31 -11.50
C ALA A 135 25.58 9.89 -11.54
N LEU A 136 25.37 9.17 -12.63
CA LEU A 136 25.96 7.83 -12.83
C LEU A 136 27.49 7.91 -12.91
N ALA A 137 28.06 8.87 -13.63
CA ALA A 137 29.53 9.04 -13.71
C ALA A 137 30.15 9.29 -12.33
N THR A 138 29.47 10.09 -11.49
CA THR A 138 29.89 10.36 -10.11
C THR A 138 29.80 9.13 -9.23
N ARG A 139 28.72 8.36 -9.36
CA ARG A 139 28.46 7.16 -8.53
C ARG A 139 29.23 5.93 -8.97
N LEU A 140 29.59 5.86 -10.24
CA LEU A 140 30.24 4.73 -10.90
C LEU A 140 31.54 5.17 -11.64
N PRO A 141 32.49 5.83 -10.96
CA PRO A 141 33.66 6.43 -11.63
C PRO A 141 34.57 5.42 -12.33
N HIS A 142 34.48 4.16 -11.94
CA HIS A 142 35.27 3.04 -12.50
C HIS A 142 34.39 2.03 -13.26
N ALA A 143 33.22 2.42 -13.72
CA ALA A 143 32.37 1.51 -14.49
C ALA A 143 33.03 1.10 -15.78
N GLY A 144 33.19 -0.21 -16.00
CA GLY A 144 33.67 -0.78 -17.26
C GLY A 144 32.53 -0.90 -18.29
N GLY A 145 32.91 -1.40 -19.49
CA GLY A 145 31.95 -1.64 -20.57
C GLY A 145 30.99 -2.82 -20.35
N ARG A 146 31.02 -3.48 -19.19
CA ARG A 146 30.15 -4.61 -18.87
C ARG A 146 29.33 -4.27 -17.64
N ILE A 147 28.01 -4.46 -17.76
CA ILE A 147 27.04 -4.20 -16.69
C ILE A 147 26.34 -5.52 -16.37
N VAL A 148 26.24 -5.84 -15.08
CA VAL A 148 25.42 -6.94 -14.57
C VAL A 148 24.27 -6.34 -13.78
N VAL A 149 23.06 -6.69 -14.14
CA VAL A 149 21.84 -6.29 -13.43
C VAL A 149 21.25 -7.53 -12.78
N LEU A 150 21.06 -7.47 -11.46
CA LEU A 150 20.40 -8.53 -10.69
C LEU A 150 18.95 -8.13 -10.47
N LEU A 151 18.03 -9.04 -10.80
CA LEU A 151 16.59 -8.87 -10.59
C LEU A 151 16.14 -9.86 -9.52
N HIS A 152 15.55 -9.35 -8.45
CA HIS A 152 14.97 -10.21 -7.41
C HIS A 152 13.64 -10.80 -7.85
N GLY A 153 13.23 -11.91 -7.20
CA GLY A 153 11.95 -12.55 -7.42
C GLY A 153 10.79 -11.82 -6.74
N LEU A 154 9.57 -12.34 -6.98
CA LEU A 154 8.35 -11.84 -6.33
C LEU A 154 8.49 -11.93 -4.80
N CYS A 155 7.97 -10.93 -4.09
CA CYS A 155 8.03 -10.82 -2.63
C CYS A 155 9.45 -10.72 -2.04
N MET A 156 10.44 -10.36 -2.84
CA MET A 156 11.84 -10.23 -2.43
C MET A 156 12.34 -8.79 -2.64
N SER A 157 13.54 -8.48 -2.18
CA SER A 157 14.20 -7.19 -2.36
C SER A 157 15.68 -7.36 -2.70
N ASP A 158 16.36 -6.26 -3.01
CA ASP A 158 17.79 -6.21 -3.29
C ASP A 158 18.66 -6.62 -2.08
N LEU A 159 18.13 -6.61 -0.86
CA LEU A 159 18.84 -7.02 0.35
C LEU A 159 19.30 -8.48 0.36
N GLN A 160 18.76 -9.34 -0.50
CA GLN A 160 19.21 -10.73 -0.62
C GLN A 160 20.58 -10.87 -1.27
N TRP A 161 21.13 -9.79 -1.85
CA TRP A 161 22.45 -9.77 -2.50
C TRP A 161 23.46 -8.88 -1.78
N THR A 162 23.17 -8.43 -0.57
CA THR A 162 24.07 -7.61 0.26
C THR A 162 24.76 -8.44 1.33
#